data_f8a21e96deb773a8bb79fed6415198b0
#
_entry.id   f8a21e96deb773a8bb79fed6415198b0
#
_cell.length_a   1.000
_cell.length_b   1.000
_cell.length_c   1.000
_cell.angle_alpha   90.00
_cell.angle_beta   90.00
_cell.angle_gamma   90.00
#
_symmetry.space_group_name_H-M   'P 1'
#
loop_
_entity.id
_entity.type
_entity.pdbx_description
1 polymer ?
#
loop_
_entity_poly.entity_id
_entity_poly.type
_entity_poly.pdbx_seq_one_letter_code
_entity_poly.pdbx_strand_id
1 'polypeptide(L)'
;MLESVSKNDFFCDYYLRWITVYKEGAIRKITMEKYRMTHSWIKKLAPELKVGELTRVTYQELLNEYAKYHEKQTTMDFHHQLKCAILDAVDEGLIDRDPTRKAIIKGKTPKNKKPKYLNQYELHQMLDTLNLGKEADWDWFILLVAKTGMRFSEALALTPADFDFGHQMVSVSKTYNYKGDTGGFLPTKNKSSVRKIQIDWRTVVQFSELIKNIPEDQPIFISKRPFNSTVNGVLARHCKAAGVPVITIHGLRHTHASILLFAGVSIASVARRLGHSSMNTTQKTYLNIIQELENKDINLVMRSLSELD
;
A
#
# COMPACT_ATOMS: atom_id res chain seq x y z
N MET A 1 -7.66 19.20 35.03
CA MET A 1 -8.71 19.86 34.23
C MET A 1 -8.12 20.18 32.88
N LEU A 2 -8.68 19.67 31.78
CA LEU A 2 -8.29 20.06 30.44
C LEU A 2 -8.78 21.50 30.26
N GLU A 3 -7.86 22.46 30.09
CA GLU A 3 -8.23 23.85 29.77
C GLU A 3 -9.15 23.83 28.54
N SER A 4 -10.25 24.59 28.61
CA SER A 4 -11.23 24.70 27.53
C SER A 4 -10.56 25.35 26.32
N VAL A 5 -10.59 24.68 25.17
CA VAL A 5 -10.11 25.24 23.92
C VAL A 5 -10.99 26.44 23.54
N SER A 6 -10.37 27.51 23.09
CA SER A 6 -11.04 28.73 22.66
C SER A 6 -10.84 29.02 21.16
N LYS A 7 -11.71 29.86 20.59
CA LYS A 7 -11.57 30.37 19.21
C LYS A 7 -10.24 31.11 18.99
N ASN A 8 -9.62 31.61 20.07
CA ASN A 8 -8.38 32.39 20.05
C ASN A 8 -7.12 31.53 20.09
N ASP A 9 -7.24 30.23 20.37
CA ASP A 9 -6.10 29.32 20.40
C ASP A 9 -5.53 29.12 19.01
N PHE A 10 -4.21 28.90 18.91
CA PHE A 10 -3.59 28.59 17.64
C PHE A 10 -4.03 27.24 17.11
N PHE A 11 -4.34 27.19 15.82
CA PHE A 11 -4.82 25.97 15.18
C PHE A 11 -3.80 24.81 15.25
N CYS A 12 -2.50 25.11 15.24
CA CYS A 12 -1.47 24.08 15.41
C CYS A 12 -1.55 23.41 16.79
N ASP A 13 -1.80 24.20 17.86
CA ASP A 13 -1.88 23.68 19.23
C ASP A 13 -3.19 22.92 19.45
N TYR A 14 -4.30 23.42 18.93
CA TYR A 14 -5.58 22.69 18.88
C TYR A 14 -5.40 21.33 18.18
N TYR A 15 -4.78 21.31 17.00
CA TYR A 15 -4.57 20.08 16.23
C TYR A 15 -3.69 19.08 16.99
N LEU A 16 -2.61 19.53 17.64
CA LEU A 16 -1.76 18.67 18.46
C LEU A 16 -2.56 18.04 19.61
N ARG A 17 -3.33 18.84 20.32
CA ARG A 17 -4.20 18.37 21.41
C ARG A 17 -5.23 17.38 20.89
N TRP A 18 -5.89 17.66 19.76
CA TRP A 18 -6.86 16.80 19.16
C TRP A 18 -6.27 15.43 18.78
N ILE A 19 -5.07 15.37 18.16
CA ILE A 19 -4.44 14.08 17.83
C ILE A 19 -4.05 13.31 19.10
N THR A 20 -3.65 14.00 20.15
CA THR A 20 -3.31 13.35 21.44
C THR A 20 -4.55 12.75 22.10
N VAL A 21 -5.64 13.49 22.16
CA VAL A 21 -6.89 13.03 22.81
C VAL A 21 -7.60 11.95 21.99
N TYR A 22 -7.75 12.15 20.69
CA TYR A 22 -8.61 11.28 19.87
C TYR A 22 -7.87 10.19 19.08
N LYS A 23 -6.56 10.31 18.88
CA LYS A 23 -5.80 9.39 18.01
C LYS A 23 -4.75 8.58 18.78
N GLU A 24 -4.15 9.10 19.83
CA GLU A 24 -3.14 8.38 20.60
C GLU A 24 -3.75 7.13 21.25
N GLY A 25 -3.10 5.98 21.09
CA GLY A 25 -3.62 4.68 21.55
C GLY A 25 -4.73 4.07 20.67
N ALA A 26 -5.48 4.87 19.89
CA ALA A 26 -6.57 4.39 19.04
C ALA A 26 -6.10 3.96 17.65
N ILE A 27 -4.95 4.45 17.18
CA ILE A 27 -4.42 4.17 15.84
C ILE A 27 -3.02 3.59 15.89
N ARG A 28 -2.58 2.93 14.80
CA ARG A 28 -1.23 2.38 14.70
C ARG A 28 -0.17 3.49 14.76
N LYS A 29 0.98 3.22 15.39
CA LYS A 29 2.12 4.15 15.54
C LYS A 29 2.49 4.86 14.22
N ILE A 30 2.59 4.10 13.12
CA ILE A 30 2.90 4.66 11.79
C ILE A 30 1.84 5.64 11.27
N THR A 31 0.57 5.48 11.67
CA THR A 31 -0.49 6.42 11.32
C THR A 31 -0.39 7.66 12.20
N MET A 32 -0.09 7.49 13.49
CA MET A 32 0.16 8.61 14.39
C MET A 32 1.33 9.49 13.94
N GLU A 33 2.42 8.90 13.43
CA GLU A 33 3.54 9.64 12.84
C GLU A 33 3.11 10.56 11.69
N LYS A 34 2.18 10.10 10.85
CA LYS A 34 1.63 10.95 9.77
C LYS A 34 0.84 12.14 10.32
N TYR A 35 0.04 11.94 11.36
CA TYR A 35 -0.66 13.04 12.03
C TYR A 35 0.32 14.05 12.66
N ARG A 36 1.40 13.56 13.28
CA ARG A 36 2.47 14.41 13.80
C ARG A 36 3.20 15.20 12.70
N MET A 37 3.43 14.57 11.54
CA MET A 37 3.96 15.29 10.37
C MET A 37 3.00 16.39 9.90
N THR A 38 1.70 16.12 9.86
CA THR A 38 0.68 17.13 9.52
C THR A 38 0.71 18.29 10.50
N HIS A 39 0.80 18.03 11.81
CA HIS A 39 0.99 19.07 12.83
C HIS A 39 2.24 19.92 12.56
N SER A 40 3.39 19.30 12.27
CA SER A 40 4.63 20.01 11.96
C SER A 40 4.48 20.92 10.75
N TRP A 41 3.72 20.51 9.74
CA TRP A 41 3.42 21.33 8.57
C TRP A 41 2.47 22.48 8.87
N ILE A 42 1.45 22.31 9.70
CA ILE A 42 0.57 23.40 10.14
C ILE A 42 1.42 24.46 10.85
N LYS A 43 2.24 24.03 11.83
CA LYS A 43 3.14 24.93 12.58
C LYS A 43 4.11 25.69 11.68
N LYS A 44 4.58 25.06 10.61
CA LYS A 44 5.50 25.70 9.64
C LYS A 44 4.82 26.71 8.72
N LEU A 45 3.60 26.40 8.25
CA LEU A 45 2.92 27.17 7.20
C LEU A 45 1.98 28.25 7.76
N ALA A 46 1.42 28.03 8.93
CA ALA A 46 0.44 28.91 9.55
C ALA A 46 0.57 28.90 11.09
N PRO A 47 1.74 29.34 11.64
CA PRO A 47 2.02 29.26 13.09
C PRO A 47 1.06 30.10 13.93
N GLU A 48 0.58 31.22 13.41
CA GLU A 48 -0.26 32.19 14.11
C GLU A 48 -1.75 32.08 13.76
N LEU A 49 -2.14 31.14 12.89
CA LEU A 49 -3.53 30.94 12.51
C LEU A 49 -4.35 30.46 13.72
N LYS A 50 -5.36 31.23 14.11
CA LYS A 50 -6.27 30.87 15.19
C LYS A 50 -7.40 29.97 14.72
N VAL A 51 -7.95 29.15 15.62
CA VAL A 51 -9.05 28.23 15.29
C VAL A 51 -10.26 28.98 14.75
N GLY A 52 -10.63 30.09 15.38
CA GLY A 52 -11.78 30.91 14.92
C GLY A 52 -11.57 31.67 13.61
N GLU A 53 -10.32 31.76 13.12
CA GLU A 53 -9.98 32.41 11.85
C GLU A 53 -9.98 31.43 10.67
N LEU A 54 -10.28 30.16 10.91
CA LEU A 54 -10.40 29.16 9.86
C LEU A 54 -11.65 29.36 9.00
N THR A 55 -11.53 30.21 7.99
CA THR A 55 -12.51 30.41 6.95
C THR A 55 -12.20 29.56 5.73
N ARG A 56 -13.12 29.50 4.76
CA ARG A 56 -12.87 28.80 3.48
C ARG A 56 -11.65 29.35 2.73
N VAL A 57 -11.36 30.65 2.86
CA VAL A 57 -10.25 31.31 2.20
C VAL A 57 -8.94 30.94 2.90
N THR A 58 -8.83 31.16 4.22
CA THR A 58 -7.62 30.87 5.00
C THR A 58 -7.27 29.36 4.94
N TYR A 59 -8.27 28.50 4.97
CA TYR A 59 -8.07 27.06 4.79
C TYR A 59 -7.55 26.71 3.38
N GLN A 60 -8.11 27.31 2.34
CA GLN A 60 -7.64 27.11 0.96
C GLN A 60 -6.22 27.63 0.76
N GLU A 61 -5.86 28.76 1.39
CA GLU A 61 -4.50 29.30 1.39
C GLU A 61 -3.52 28.34 2.02
N LEU A 62 -3.84 27.78 3.20
CA LEU A 62 -3.03 26.76 3.86
C LEU A 62 -2.79 25.53 2.94
N LEU A 63 -3.83 25.05 2.28
CA LEU A 63 -3.70 23.94 1.31
C LEU A 63 -2.85 24.32 0.10
N ASN A 64 -2.98 25.55 -0.42
CA ASN A 64 -2.22 26.03 -1.55
C ASN A 64 -0.73 26.17 -1.20
N GLU A 65 -0.39 26.66 0.02
CA GLU A 65 0.98 26.73 0.49
C GLU A 65 1.59 25.33 0.63
N TYR A 66 0.87 24.37 1.21
CA TYR A 66 1.31 22.98 1.30
C TYR A 66 1.54 22.35 -0.08
N ALA A 67 0.66 22.62 -1.03
CA ALA A 67 0.71 22.13 -2.41
C ALA A 67 1.96 22.59 -3.18
N LYS A 68 2.59 23.70 -2.80
CA LYS A 68 3.86 24.16 -3.40
C LYS A 68 5.01 23.17 -3.17
N TYR A 69 4.94 22.36 -2.12
CA TYR A 69 5.99 21.41 -1.74
C TYR A 69 5.66 19.97 -2.11
N HIS A 70 4.37 19.65 -2.31
CA HIS A 70 3.88 18.27 -2.39
C HIS A 70 3.09 17.98 -3.67
N GLU A 71 3.00 16.69 -4.03
CA GLU A 71 2.13 16.22 -5.09
C GLU A 71 0.66 16.25 -4.65
N LYS A 72 -0.26 16.31 -5.63
CA LYS A 72 -1.70 16.40 -5.40
C LYS A 72 -2.23 15.32 -4.43
N GLN A 73 -1.75 14.07 -4.53
CA GLN A 73 -2.19 12.99 -3.63
C GLN A 73 -1.76 13.26 -2.18
N THR A 74 -0.53 13.73 -1.97
CA THR A 74 -0.03 14.06 -0.62
C THR A 74 -0.79 15.25 -0.03
N THR A 75 -1.16 16.24 -0.86
CA THR A 75 -2.03 17.35 -0.42
C THR A 75 -3.44 16.86 -0.09
N MET A 76 -3.98 15.89 -0.82
CA MET A 76 -5.26 15.27 -0.50
C MET A 76 -5.22 14.54 0.85
N ASP A 77 -4.15 13.80 1.13
CA ASP A 77 -3.97 13.11 2.41
C ASP A 77 -3.87 14.12 3.58
N PHE A 78 -3.15 15.23 3.37
CA PHE A 78 -3.08 16.35 4.31
C PHE A 78 -4.46 16.96 4.57
N HIS A 79 -5.22 17.27 3.52
CA HIS A 79 -6.60 17.75 3.62
C HIS A 79 -7.48 16.79 4.45
N HIS A 80 -7.43 15.48 4.18
CA HIS A 80 -8.24 14.52 4.92
C HIS A 80 -7.91 14.49 6.42
N GLN A 81 -6.63 14.61 6.79
CA GLN A 81 -6.22 14.63 8.19
C GLN A 81 -6.64 15.92 8.89
N LEU A 82 -6.51 17.08 8.24
CA LEU A 82 -7.00 18.36 8.77
C LEU A 82 -8.52 18.36 8.92
N LYS A 83 -9.23 17.87 7.90
CA LYS A 83 -10.69 17.85 7.88
C LYS A 83 -11.29 17.16 9.09
N CYS A 84 -10.71 16.05 9.55
CA CYS A 84 -11.23 15.35 10.72
C CYS A 84 -11.22 16.26 11.98
N ALA A 85 -10.10 16.94 12.25
CA ALA A 85 -9.99 17.82 13.40
C ALA A 85 -10.85 19.09 13.27
N ILE A 86 -10.94 19.62 12.05
CA ILE A 86 -11.74 20.83 11.75
C ILE A 86 -13.23 20.56 11.92
N LEU A 87 -13.73 19.39 11.49
CA LEU A 87 -15.14 19.04 11.67
C LEU A 87 -15.50 18.91 13.15
N ASP A 88 -14.62 18.30 13.96
CA ASP A 88 -14.82 18.26 15.42
C ASP A 88 -14.83 19.67 16.02
N ALA A 89 -13.95 20.59 15.56
CA ALA A 89 -13.96 21.99 15.97
C ALA A 89 -15.25 22.75 15.57
N VAL A 90 -15.86 22.39 14.43
CA VAL A 90 -17.17 22.93 14.02
C VAL A 90 -18.26 22.41 14.94
N ASP A 91 -18.26 21.12 15.25
CA ASP A 91 -19.26 20.49 16.13
C ASP A 91 -19.14 21.02 17.58
N GLU A 92 -17.93 21.38 18.03
CA GLU A 92 -17.67 22.04 19.32
C GLU A 92 -17.96 23.54 19.32
N GLY A 93 -18.40 24.13 18.19
CA GLY A 93 -18.71 25.55 18.06
C GLY A 93 -17.50 26.49 18.05
N LEU A 94 -16.28 25.95 17.90
CA LEU A 94 -15.04 26.74 17.78
C LEU A 94 -14.90 27.37 16.39
N ILE A 95 -15.46 26.73 15.37
CA ILE A 95 -15.54 27.23 13.98
C ILE A 95 -17.00 27.29 13.58
N ASP A 96 -17.45 28.44 13.08
CA ASP A 96 -18.87 28.68 12.80
C ASP A 96 -19.42 27.87 11.62
N ARG A 97 -18.56 27.58 10.61
CA ARG A 97 -18.96 26.85 9.40
C ARG A 97 -17.79 26.02 8.88
N ASP A 98 -18.07 24.81 8.36
CA ASP A 98 -17.06 23.92 7.78
C ASP A 98 -16.26 24.61 6.64
N PRO A 99 -15.00 24.96 6.87
CA PRO A 99 -14.12 25.59 5.87
C PRO A 99 -13.57 24.60 4.85
N THR A 100 -13.69 23.30 5.11
CA THR A 100 -13.13 22.25 4.26
C THR A 100 -14.04 21.89 3.08
N ARG A 101 -15.30 22.36 3.11
CA ARG A 101 -16.30 22.08 2.08
C ARG A 101 -15.87 22.66 0.73
N LYS A 102 -15.86 21.81 -0.32
CA LYS A 102 -15.46 22.18 -1.68
C LYS A 102 -14.03 22.71 -1.78
N ALA A 103 -13.11 22.28 -0.91
CA ALA A 103 -11.70 22.63 -1.03
C ALA A 103 -11.12 22.12 -2.35
N ILE A 104 -10.30 22.95 -3.01
CA ILE A 104 -9.64 22.63 -4.28
C ILE A 104 -8.26 22.09 -3.97
N ILE A 105 -8.03 20.83 -4.31
CA ILE A 105 -6.75 20.17 -4.07
C ILE A 105 -5.82 20.37 -5.25
N LYS A 106 -4.77 21.15 -5.02
CA LYS A 106 -3.66 21.38 -5.95
C LYS A 106 -2.45 20.53 -5.53
N GLY A 107 -1.39 20.56 -6.30
CA GLY A 107 -0.12 19.90 -6.01
C GLY A 107 0.80 19.88 -7.21
N LYS A 108 2.08 19.56 -6.98
CA LYS A 108 3.06 19.39 -8.05
C LYS A 108 2.66 18.25 -8.97
N THR A 109 2.93 18.42 -10.25
CA THR A 109 2.82 17.33 -11.21
C THR A 109 3.92 16.29 -10.91
N PRO A 110 3.60 15.00 -10.82
CA PRO A 110 4.60 13.95 -10.64
C PRO A 110 5.66 14.03 -11.72
N LYS A 111 6.93 14.06 -11.34
CA LYS A 111 8.07 14.25 -12.27
C LYS A 111 8.22 13.11 -13.28
N ASN A 112 7.79 11.88 -12.94
CA ASN A 112 7.77 10.73 -13.85
C ASN A 112 6.71 9.73 -13.37
N LYS A 113 5.79 9.37 -14.23
CA LYS A 113 4.93 8.19 -14.00
C LYS A 113 5.78 6.94 -14.27
N LYS A 114 6.36 6.37 -13.23
CA LYS A 114 7.00 5.06 -13.33
C LYS A 114 5.96 4.02 -13.71
N PRO A 115 6.32 3.02 -14.56
CA PRO A 115 5.45 1.87 -14.80
C PRO A 115 5.06 1.24 -13.46
N LYS A 116 3.78 0.89 -13.34
CA LYS A 116 3.28 0.31 -12.08
C LYS A 116 3.43 -1.20 -12.04
N TYR A 117 3.53 -1.85 -13.19
CA TYR A 117 3.63 -3.31 -13.33
C TYR A 117 4.33 -3.67 -14.64
N LEU A 118 4.75 -4.92 -14.77
CA LEU A 118 5.29 -5.54 -15.97
C LEU A 118 4.18 -6.35 -16.67
N ASN A 119 4.26 -6.51 -17.98
CA ASN A 119 3.48 -7.52 -18.67
C ASN A 119 4.06 -8.92 -18.44
N GLN A 120 3.41 -9.97 -18.94
CA GLN A 120 3.83 -11.35 -18.74
C GLN A 120 5.22 -11.64 -19.32
N TYR A 121 5.51 -11.14 -20.50
CA TYR A 121 6.80 -11.33 -21.17
C TYR A 121 7.93 -10.62 -20.41
N GLU A 122 7.74 -9.38 -20.04
CA GLU A 122 8.68 -8.60 -19.23
C GLU A 122 8.96 -9.25 -17.86
N LEU A 123 7.91 -9.82 -17.25
CA LEU A 123 8.08 -10.55 -15.98
C LEU A 123 8.97 -11.78 -16.18
N HIS A 124 8.75 -12.58 -17.24
CA HIS A 124 9.60 -13.75 -17.55
C HIS A 124 11.06 -13.33 -17.74
N GLN A 125 11.32 -12.32 -18.56
CA GLN A 125 12.67 -11.82 -18.78
C GLN A 125 13.36 -11.39 -17.47
N MET A 126 12.64 -10.71 -16.60
CA MET A 126 13.18 -10.29 -15.29
C MET A 126 13.43 -11.50 -14.37
N LEU A 127 12.52 -12.48 -14.33
CA LEU A 127 12.70 -13.67 -13.51
C LEU A 127 13.89 -14.54 -13.97
N ASP A 128 14.17 -14.57 -15.25
CA ASP A 128 15.31 -15.31 -15.83
C ASP A 128 16.67 -14.71 -15.42
N THR A 129 16.70 -13.46 -14.94
CA THR A 129 17.92 -12.84 -14.41
C THR A 129 18.20 -13.14 -12.94
N LEU A 130 17.24 -13.75 -12.21
CA LEU A 130 17.42 -14.07 -10.80
C LEU A 130 18.48 -15.16 -10.60
N ASN A 131 19.35 -14.97 -9.62
CA ASN A 131 20.33 -15.96 -9.22
C ASN A 131 19.83 -16.75 -8.00
N LEU A 132 19.09 -17.81 -8.25
CA LEU A 132 18.48 -18.64 -7.20
C LEU A 132 19.51 -19.64 -6.63
N GLY A 133 20.30 -19.16 -5.67
CA GLY A 133 21.30 -19.96 -4.96
C GLY A 133 20.72 -20.87 -3.88
N LYS A 134 21.60 -21.41 -3.02
CA LYS A 134 21.19 -22.31 -1.91
C LYS A 134 20.68 -21.57 -0.67
N GLU A 135 20.94 -20.28 -0.57
CA GLU A 135 20.54 -19.47 0.57
C GLU A 135 19.32 -18.60 0.25
N ALA A 136 18.45 -18.42 1.23
CA ALA A 136 17.25 -17.57 1.10
C ALA A 136 17.66 -16.10 1.10
N ASP A 137 17.86 -15.54 -0.09
CA ASP A 137 18.23 -14.15 -0.34
C ASP A 137 17.10 -13.31 -0.96
N TRP A 138 17.43 -12.11 -1.43
CA TRP A 138 16.44 -11.21 -2.03
C TRP A 138 15.97 -11.66 -3.42
N ASP A 139 16.70 -12.51 -4.13
CA ASP A 139 16.26 -13.05 -5.42
C ASP A 139 15.13 -14.07 -5.19
N TRP A 140 15.25 -14.93 -4.19
CA TRP A 140 14.18 -15.81 -3.74
C TRP A 140 12.97 -15.05 -3.23
N PHE A 141 13.20 -13.94 -2.49
CA PHE A 141 12.12 -13.07 -2.05
C PHE A 141 11.35 -12.44 -3.21
N ILE A 142 12.07 -11.96 -4.24
CA ILE A 142 11.48 -11.40 -5.47
C ILE A 142 10.65 -12.45 -6.19
N LEU A 143 11.20 -13.67 -6.36
CA LEU A 143 10.47 -14.79 -6.96
C LEU A 143 9.18 -15.08 -6.20
N LEU A 144 9.24 -15.20 -4.87
CA LEU A 144 8.07 -15.47 -4.04
C LEU A 144 6.98 -14.40 -4.21
N VAL A 145 7.34 -13.12 -4.15
CA VAL A 145 6.38 -12.02 -4.33
C VAL A 145 5.79 -12.02 -5.74
N ALA A 146 6.58 -12.29 -6.77
CA ALA A 146 6.09 -12.42 -8.14
C ALA A 146 5.07 -13.56 -8.29
N LYS A 147 5.33 -14.72 -7.66
CA LYS A 147 4.46 -15.91 -7.71
C LYS A 147 3.21 -15.83 -6.85
N THR A 148 3.21 -15.04 -5.78
CA THR A 148 2.13 -15.02 -4.78
C THR A 148 1.36 -13.71 -4.73
N GLY A 149 1.95 -12.60 -5.17
CA GLY A 149 1.39 -11.26 -5.04
C GLY A 149 1.28 -10.75 -3.59
N MET A 150 2.03 -11.32 -2.64
CA MET A 150 2.03 -10.89 -1.24
C MET A 150 2.50 -9.44 -1.07
N ARG A 151 2.07 -8.80 0.02
CA ARG A 151 2.66 -7.52 0.44
C ARG A 151 4.06 -7.74 0.98
N PHE A 152 4.93 -6.75 0.83
CA PHE A 152 6.31 -6.81 1.31
C PHE A 152 6.42 -7.29 2.77
N SER A 153 5.63 -6.72 3.68
CA SER A 153 5.64 -7.11 5.10
C SER A 153 5.03 -8.48 5.39
N GLU A 154 4.13 -8.99 4.53
CA GLU A 154 3.58 -10.33 4.61
C GLU A 154 4.64 -11.37 4.21
N ALA A 155 5.31 -11.15 3.08
CA ALA A 155 6.37 -12.02 2.59
C ALA A 155 7.58 -12.06 3.55
N LEU A 156 7.96 -10.94 4.17
CA LEU A 156 9.00 -10.89 5.20
C LEU A 156 8.66 -11.70 6.46
N ALA A 157 7.37 -11.84 6.78
CA ALA A 157 6.93 -12.55 7.98
C ALA A 157 6.82 -14.07 7.80
N LEU A 158 7.03 -14.58 6.58
CA LEU A 158 6.91 -16.01 6.33
C LEU A 158 8.01 -16.80 7.06
N THR A 159 7.56 -17.89 7.65
CA THR A 159 8.38 -18.90 8.30
C THR A 159 8.13 -20.25 7.61
N PRO A 160 8.99 -21.27 7.75
CA PRO A 160 8.72 -22.59 7.17
C PRO A 160 7.37 -23.18 7.58
N ALA A 161 6.91 -22.95 8.82
CA ALA A 161 5.59 -23.39 9.29
C ALA A 161 4.39 -22.80 8.52
N ASP A 162 4.57 -21.72 7.76
CA ASP A 162 3.52 -21.15 6.94
C ASP A 162 3.30 -21.89 5.61
N PHE A 163 4.21 -22.81 5.24
CA PHE A 163 4.14 -23.57 4.00
C PHE A 163 3.49 -24.95 4.22
N ASP A 164 2.45 -25.23 3.48
CA ASP A 164 1.81 -26.54 3.38
C ASP A 164 2.11 -27.10 1.98
N PHE A 165 3.24 -27.76 1.87
CA PHE A 165 3.73 -28.30 0.59
C PHE A 165 2.84 -29.44 0.06
N GLY A 166 2.22 -30.22 0.96
CA GLY A 166 1.31 -31.30 0.57
C GLY A 166 0.06 -30.77 -0.13
N HIS A 167 -0.47 -29.66 0.30
CA HIS A 167 -1.63 -29.00 -0.32
C HIS A 167 -1.25 -27.85 -1.27
N GLN A 168 0.04 -27.63 -1.52
CA GLN A 168 0.59 -26.56 -2.37
C GLN A 168 0.09 -25.18 -1.95
N MET A 169 0.17 -24.85 -0.66
CA MET A 169 -0.35 -23.62 -0.08
C MET A 169 0.68 -22.89 0.77
N VAL A 170 0.55 -21.57 0.81
CA VAL A 170 1.25 -20.69 1.77
C VAL A 170 0.21 -19.90 2.55
N SER A 171 0.32 -19.94 3.88
CA SER A 171 -0.56 -19.24 4.81
C SER A 171 -0.04 -17.83 5.08
N VAL A 172 -0.89 -16.83 4.94
CA VAL A 172 -0.61 -15.43 5.29
C VAL A 172 -1.46 -15.10 6.51
N SER A 173 -0.86 -15.06 7.69
CA SER A 173 -1.55 -14.79 8.97
C SER A 173 -0.93 -13.62 9.75
N LYS A 174 0.29 -13.20 9.38
CA LYS A 174 1.10 -12.24 10.11
C LYS A 174 1.86 -11.30 9.15
N THR A 175 2.42 -10.25 9.70
CA THR A 175 3.30 -9.29 8.98
C THR A 175 4.55 -9.04 9.81
N TYR A 176 5.63 -8.61 9.17
CA TYR A 176 6.87 -8.26 9.86
C TYR A 176 6.99 -6.75 10.05
N ASN A 177 7.36 -6.33 11.28
CA ASN A 177 7.58 -4.93 11.63
C ASN A 177 8.97 -4.45 11.19
N TYR A 178 9.18 -4.29 9.90
CA TYR A 178 10.47 -3.84 9.36
C TYR A 178 10.76 -2.35 9.55
N LYS A 179 9.75 -1.55 9.91
CA LYS A 179 9.90 -0.10 10.15
C LYS A 179 10.21 0.23 11.59
N GLY A 180 9.83 -0.63 12.53
CA GLY A 180 10.12 -0.45 13.95
C GLY A 180 11.57 -0.80 14.27
N ASP A 181 12.06 -0.31 15.41
CA ASP A 181 13.44 -0.52 15.84
C ASP A 181 13.72 -1.95 16.32
N THR A 182 12.70 -2.63 16.85
CA THR A 182 12.80 -3.98 17.42
C THR A 182 12.50 -5.11 16.44
N GLY A 183 11.98 -4.81 15.24
CA GLY A 183 11.50 -5.85 14.34
C GLY A 183 10.30 -6.64 14.91
N GLY A 184 10.18 -7.92 14.51
CA GLY A 184 9.19 -8.85 15.07
C GLY A 184 7.89 -8.97 14.29
N PHE A 185 7.09 -9.99 14.66
CA PHE A 185 5.80 -10.26 14.03
C PHE A 185 4.70 -9.34 14.55
N LEU A 186 3.83 -8.94 13.66
CA LEU A 186 2.60 -8.18 13.94
C LEU A 186 1.41 -8.87 13.29
N PRO A 187 0.19 -8.69 13.83
CA PRO A 187 -1.02 -9.12 13.16
C PRO A 187 -1.19 -8.42 11.81
N THR A 188 -1.89 -9.06 10.88
CA THR A 188 -2.25 -8.45 9.61
C THR A 188 -3.08 -7.18 9.81
N LYS A 189 -3.11 -6.31 8.77
CA LYS A 189 -3.84 -5.03 8.85
C LYS A 189 -5.35 -5.23 9.04
N ASN A 190 -5.93 -6.21 8.35
CA ASN A 190 -7.36 -6.49 8.33
C ASN A 190 -7.58 -8.01 8.36
N LYS A 191 -8.75 -8.46 8.81
CA LYS A 191 -9.16 -9.89 8.79
C LYS A 191 -9.06 -10.49 7.38
N SER A 192 -9.43 -9.75 6.33
CA SER A 192 -9.32 -10.18 4.93
C SER A 192 -7.89 -10.42 4.44
N SER A 193 -6.88 -9.92 5.16
CA SER A 193 -5.48 -10.19 4.84
C SER A 193 -5.04 -11.58 5.26
N VAL A 194 -5.74 -12.22 6.22
CA VAL A 194 -5.50 -13.61 6.60
C VAL A 194 -6.08 -14.50 5.50
N ARG A 195 -5.23 -15.29 4.87
CA ARG A 195 -5.59 -16.11 3.71
C ARG A 195 -4.58 -17.20 3.43
N LYS A 196 -4.98 -18.23 2.70
CA LYS A 196 -4.10 -19.23 2.10
C LYS A 196 -3.96 -18.92 0.60
N ILE A 197 -2.74 -19.01 0.08
CA ILE A 197 -2.41 -18.76 -1.32
C ILE A 197 -1.92 -20.06 -1.94
N GLN A 198 -2.62 -20.51 -2.98
CA GLN A 198 -2.18 -21.65 -3.79
C GLN A 198 -0.90 -21.27 -4.54
N ILE A 199 0.10 -22.14 -4.53
CA ILE A 199 1.36 -22.01 -5.26
C ILE A 199 1.53 -23.15 -6.26
N ASP A 200 2.24 -22.91 -7.35
CA ASP A 200 2.50 -23.93 -8.36
C ASP A 200 3.53 -24.95 -7.87
N TRP A 201 3.52 -26.17 -8.45
CA TRP A 201 4.35 -27.27 -8.04
C TRP A 201 5.86 -26.98 -8.13
N ARG A 202 6.29 -26.15 -9.09
CA ARG A 202 7.72 -25.75 -9.21
C ARG A 202 8.12 -24.89 -8.02
N THR A 203 7.29 -23.95 -7.64
CA THR A 203 7.49 -23.13 -6.43
C THR A 203 7.50 -24.02 -5.17
N VAL A 204 6.65 -25.05 -5.08
CA VAL A 204 6.67 -26.02 -3.99
C VAL A 204 8.01 -26.73 -3.89
N VAL A 205 8.51 -27.33 -4.99
CA VAL A 205 9.79 -28.04 -5.01
C VAL A 205 10.94 -27.11 -4.65
N GLN A 206 11.00 -25.94 -5.24
CA GLN A 206 12.07 -24.97 -4.99
C GLN A 206 12.11 -24.52 -3.54
N PHE A 207 10.95 -24.15 -2.96
CA PHE A 207 10.89 -23.66 -1.59
C PHE A 207 11.02 -24.77 -0.55
N SER A 208 10.56 -25.99 -0.81
CA SER A 208 10.76 -27.11 0.10
C SER A 208 12.24 -27.42 0.30
N GLU A 209 13.04 -27.32 -0.76
CA GLU A 209 14.50 -27.50 -0.66
C GLU A 209 15.19 -26.30 0.00
N LEU A 210 14.78 -25.06 -0.36
CA LEU A 210 15.37 -23.84 0.16
C LEU A 210 15.25 -23.72 1.69
N ILE A 211 14.07 -24.07 2.23
CA ILE A 211 13.75 -23.80 3.65
C ILE A 211 13.91 -25.01 4.56
N LYS A 212 14.32 -26.18 4.05
CA LYS A 212 14.39 -27.44 4.82
C LYS A 212 15.24 -27.37 6.09
N ASN A 213 16.26 -26.49 6.12
CA ASN A 213 17.18 -26.33 7.25
C ASN A 213 16.90 -25.07 8.07
N ILE A 214 15.83 -24.32 7.76
CA ILE A 214 15.45 -23.13 8.52
C ILE A 214 14.49 -23.56 9.64
N PRO A 215 14.68 -23.13 10.89
CA PRO A 215 13.76 -23.42 11.98
C PRO A 215 12.33 -22.93 11.67
N GLU A 216 11.32 -23.72 12.06
CA GLU A 216 9.92 -23.52 11.68
C GLU A 216 9.34 -22.16 12.09
N ASP A 217 9.85 -21.57 13.15
CA ASP A 217 9.39 -20.30 13.72
C ASP A 217 10.21 -19.08 13.28
N GLN A 218 11.31 -19.29 12.53
CA GLN A 218 12.17 -18.21 12.07
C GLN A 218 11.72 -17.63 10.73
N PRO A 219 11.79 -16.29 10.56
CA PRO A 219 11.54 -15.67 9.27
C PRO A 219 12.56 -16.10 8.22
N ILE A 220 12.11 -16.55 7.05
CA ILE A 220 12.94 -17.11 5.98
C ILE A 220 13.96 -16.09 5.44
N PHE A 221 13.55 -14.82 5.29
CA PHE A 221 14.33 -13.79 4.57
C PHE A 221 14.99 -12.75 5.49
N ILE A 222 14.97 -12.95 6.80
CA ILE A 222 15.45 -11.95 7.76
C ILE A 222 16.66 -12.44 8.50
N SER A 223 17.85 -12.08 8.02
CA SER A 223 19.12 -12.22 8.74
C SER A 223 19.56 -10.92 9.41
N LYS A 224 19.17 -9.77 8.85
CA LYS A 224 19.45 -8.40 9.33
C LYS A 224 18.22 -7.54 9.15
N ARG A 225 18.20 -6.31 9.74
CA ARG A 225 17.09 -5.37 9.56
C ARG A 225 16.81 -5.14 8.06
N PRO A 226 15.65 -5.55 7.54
CA PRO A 226 15.34 -5.41 6.13
C PRO A 226 14.86 -3.99 5.82
N PHE A 227 15.34 -3.41 4.74
CA PHE A 227 14.81 -2.14 4.20
C PHE A 227 14.16 -2.39 2.85
N ASN A 228 12.97 -1.83 2.66
CA ASN A 228 12.26 -1.91 1.38
C ASN A 228 13.09 -1.32 0.22
N SER A 229 13.88 -0.27 0.48
CA SER A 229 14.80 0.33 -0.48
C SER A 229 15.88 -0.65 -0.97
N THR A 230 16.42 -1.50 -0.08
CA THR A 230 17.42 -2.52 -0.44
C THR A 230 16.84 -3.51 -1.45
N VAL A 231 15.68 -4.07 -1.15
CA VAL A 231 15.03 -5.06 -2.03
C VAL A 231 14.58 -4.42 -3.35
N ASN A 232 14.09 -3.19 -3.31
CA ASN A 232 13.80 -2.42 -4.55
C ASN A 232 15.07 -2.15 -5.36
N GLY A 233 16.22 -1.95 -4.71
CA GLY A 233 17.51 -1.80 -5.38
C GLY A 233 17.96 -3.09 -6.09
N VAL A 234 17.75 -4.25 -5.46
CA VAL A 234 17.99 -5.56 -6.08
C VAL A 234 17.06 -5.75 -7.29
N LEU A 235 15.76 -5.59 -7.11
CA LEU A 235 14.78 -5.70 -8.19
C LEU A 235 15.09 -4.75 -9.36
N ALA A 236 15.51 -3.51 -9.07
CA ALA A 236 15.86 -2.55 -10.11
C ALA A 236 17.09 -2.99 -10.93
N ARG A 237 18.07 -3.70 -10.33
CA ARG A 237 19.19 -4.28 -11.08
C ARG A 237 18.71 -5.38 -12.04
N HIS A 238 17.84 -6.27 -11.57
CA HIS A 238 17.26 -7.33 -12.41
C HIS A 238 16.41 -6.75 -13.55
N CYS A 239 15.55 -5.78 -13.28
CA CYS A 239 14.80 -5.10 -14.33
C CYS A 239 15.71 -4.47 -15.41
N LYS A 240 16.81 -3.82 -14.98
CA LYS A 240 17.78 -3.23 -15.91
C LYS A 240 18.54 -4.29 -16.71
N ALA A 241 18.98 -5.36 -16.07
CA ALA A 241 19.67 -6.47 -16.71
C ALA A 241 18.78 -7.16 -17.78
N ALA A 242 17.49 -7.28 -17.47
CA ALA A 242 16.49 -7.82 -18.40
C ALA A 242 16.04 -6.82 -19.47
N GLY A 243 16.45 -5.55 -19.44
CA GLY A 243 16.00 -4.52 -20.37
C GLY A 243 14.51 -4.14 -20.22
N VAL A 244 13.90 -4.41 -19.05
CA VAL A 244 12.48 -4.14 -18.79
C VAL A 244 12.28 -2.91 -17.90
N PRO A 245 11.07 -2.33 -17.85
CA PRO A 245 10.76 -1.19 -17.00
C PRO A 245 11.07 -1.46 -15.53
N VAL A 246 11.72 -0.50 -14.85
CA VAL A 246 12.03 -0.62 -13.42
C VAL A 246 10.78 -0.40 -12.59
N ILE A 247 10.36 -1.43 -11.88
CA ILE A 247 9.22 -1.41 -10.96
C ILE A 247 9.68 -1.57 -9.51
N THR A 248 8.76 -1.45 -8.56
CA THR A 248 8.99 -1.73 -7.14
C THR A 248 8.50 -3.13 -6.75
N ILE A 249 8.86 -3.61 -5.56
CA ILE A 249 8.28 -4.85 -5.00
C ILE A 249 6.76 -4.79 -4.93
N HIS A 250 6.19 -3.60 -4.64
CA HIS A 250 4.73 -3.44 -4.72
C HIS A 250 4.23 -3.51 -6.17
N GLY A 251 5.05 -3.12 -7.14
CA GLY A 251 4.79 -3.29 -8.56
C GLY A 251 4.71 -4.76 -8.98
N LEU A 252 5.52 -5.67 -8.39
CA LEU A 252 5.39 -7.12 -8.63
C LEU A 252 4.02 -7.66 -8.20
N ARG A 253 3.47 -7.16 -7.10
CA ARG A 253 2.11 -7.52 -6.70
C ARG A 253 1.07 -7.02 -7.72
N HIS A 254 1.26 -5.84 -8.30
CA HIS A 254 0.42 -5.36 -9.40
C HIS A 254 0.59 -6.21 -10.64
N THR A 255 1.83 -6.59 -10.98
CA THR A 255 2.15 -7.51 -12.07
C THR A 255 1.41 -8.85 -11.91
N HIS A 256 1.52 -9.45 -10.72
CA HIS A 256 0.82 -10.70 -10.40
C HIS A 256 -0.69 -10.61 -10.62
N ALA A 257 -1.32 -9.57 -10.11
CA ALA A 257 -2.76 -9.36 -10.29
C ALA A 257 -3.14 -9.12 -11.75
N SER A 258 -2.36 -8.32 -12.47
CA SER A 258 -2.58 -8.03 -13.90
C SER A 258 -2.55 -9.31 -14.75
N ILE A 259 -1.52 -10.15 -14.53
CA ILE A 259 -1.37 -11.42 -15.26
C ILE A 259 -2.55 -12.35 -15.01
N LEU A 260 -3.02 -12.47 -13.76
CA LEU A 260 -4.18 -13.29 -13.43
C LEU A 260 -5.47 -12.78 -14.08
N LEU A 261 -5.68 -11.46 -14.06
CA LEU A 261 -6.83 -10.86 -14.74
C LEU A 261 -6.77 -11.08 -16.25
N PHE A 262 -5.62 -10.87 -16.89
CA PHE A 262 -5.44 -11.16 -18.33
C PHE A 262 -5.63 -12.63 -18.68
N ALA A 263 -5.34 -13.54 -17.75
CA ALA A 263 -5.63 -14.96 -17.89
C ALA A 263 -7.11 -15.33 -17.66
N GLY A 264 -8.00 -14.35 -17.42
CA GLY A 264 -9.43 -14.58 -17.22
C GLY A 264 -9.83 -14.96 -15.79
N VAL A 265 -8.92 -14.84 -14.81
CA VAL A 265 -9.28 -15.10 -13.39
C VAL A 265 -10.19 -13.98 -12.91
N SER A 266 -11.32 -14.33 -12.29
CA SER A 266 -12.32 -13.37 -11.83
C SER A 266 -11.73 -12.35 -10.84
N ILE A 267 -12.22 -11.11 -10.90
CA ILE A 267 -11.83 -10.00 -10.00
C ILE A 267 -11.98 -10.42 -8.53
N ALA A 268 -13.05 -11.15 -8.21
CA ALA A 268 -13.31 -11.66 -6.86
C ALA A 268 -12.21 -12.61 -6.38
N SER A 269 -11.76 -13.53 -7.24
CA SER A 269 -10.69 -14.48 -6.93
C SER A 269 -9.34 -13.78 -6.79
N VAL A 270 -9.03 -12.80 -7.66
CA VAL A 270 -7.82 -11.98 -7.53
C VAL A 270 -7.85 -11.14 -6.25
N ALA A 271 -8.98 -10.52 -5.92
CA ALA A 271 -9.14 -9.73 -4.68
C ALA A 271 -8.90 -10.60 -3.43
N ARG A 272 -9.48 -11.80 -3.37
CA ARG A 272 -9.27 -12.76 -2.27
C ARG A 272 -7.81 -13.19 -2.17
N ARG A 273 -7.19 -13.56 -3.30
CA ARG A 273 -5.77 -13.96 -3.36
C ARG A 273 -4.85 -12.85 -2.86
N LEU A 274 -5.13 -11.62 -3.21
CA LEU A 274 -4.37 -10.45 -2.75
C LEU A 274 -4.70 -10.04 -1.30
N GLY A 275 -5.81 -10.47 -0.72
CA GLY A 275 -6.28 -10.05 0.61
C GLY A 275 -6.70 -8.57 0.62
N HIS A 276 -7.51 -8.17 -0.36
CA HIS A 276 -8.18 -6.88 -0.36
C HIS A 276 -9.47 -6.96 0.48
N SER A 277 -9.72 -5.96 1.30
CA SER A 277 -10.94 -5.88 2.12
C SER A 277 -12.20 -5.59 1.30
N SER A 278 -12.05 -5.07 0.10
CA SER A 278 -13.13 -4.76 -0.83
C SER A 278 -12.71 -5.06 -2.28
N MET A 279 -13.61 -5.66 -3.05
CA MET A 279 -13.43 -5.84 -4.51
C MET A 279 -13.26 -4.50 -5.23
N ASN A 280 -13.88 -3.42 -4.75
CA ASN A 280 -13.73 -2.08 -5.30
C ASN A 280 -12.26 -1.62 -5.33
N THR A 281 -11.44 -2.08 -4.38
CA THR A 281 -10.00 -1.77 -4.39
C THR A 281 -9.31 -2.41 -5.60
N THR A 282 -9.61 -3.68 -5.90
CA THR A 282 -9.08 -4.37 -7.08
C THR A 282 -9.62 -3.73 -8.36
N GLN A 283 -10.92 -3.52 -8.44
CA GLN A 283 -11.56 -2.93 -9.60
C GLN A 283 -10.97 -1.55 -9.95
N LYS A 284 -10.91 -0.62 -8.99
CA LYS A 284 -10.33 0.72 -9.20
C LYS A 284 -8.86 0.68 -9.58
N THR A 285 -8.09 -0.26 -9.02
CA THR A 285 -6.66 -0.36 -9.30
C THR A 285 -6.37 -0.89 -10.71
N TYR A 286 -7.22 -1.81 -11.20
CA TYR A 286 -7.03 -2.51 -12.48
C TYR A 286 -8.11 -2.16 -13.51
N LEU A 287 -8.77 -1.00 -13.37
CA LEU A 287 -9.89 -0.59 -14.23
C LEU A 287 -9.55 -0.67 -15.72
N ASN A 288 -8.37 -0.19 -16.12
CA ASN A 288 -7.95 -0.22 -17.53
C ASN A 288 -7.83 -1.65 -18.10
N ILE A 289 -7.34 -2.59 -17.28
CA ILE A 289 -7.22 -4.01 -17.65
C ILE A 289 -8.60 -4.64 -17.77
N ILE A 290 -9.48 -4.32 -16.84
CA ILE A 290 -10.86 -4.81 -16.81
C ILE A 290 -11.61 -4.33 -18.07
N GLN A 291 -11.48 -3.06 -18.42
CA GLN A 291 -12.06 -2.51 -19.65
C GLN A 291 -11.52 -3.17 -20.92
N GLU A 292 -10.21 -3.50 -20.97
CA GLU A 292 -9.62 -4.22 -22.10
C GLU A 292 -10.17 -5.65 -22.21
N LEU A 293 -10.42 -6.33 -21.08
CA LEU A 293 -11.06 -7.65 -21.04
C LEU A 293 -12.53 -7.57 -21.45
N GLU A 294 -13.29 -6.60 -20.97
CA GLU A 294 -14.68 -6.36 -21.35
C GLU A 294 -14.82 -6.21 -22.87
N ASN A 295 -13.89 -5.50 -23.53
CA ASN A 295 -13.88 -5.38 -24.99
C ASN A 295 -13.61 -6.72 -25.70
N LYS A 296 -12.82 -7.63 -25.12
CA LYS A 296 -12.63 -8.99 -25.65
C LYS A 296 -13.87 -9.84 -25.43
N ASP A 297 -14.50 -9.72 -24.26
CA ASP A 297 -15.71 -10.44 -23.90
C ASP A 297 -16.89 -10.07 -24.80
N ILE A 298 -17.02 -8.80 -25.21
CA ILE A 298 -18.03 -8.37 -26.19
C ILE A 298 -17.88 -9.15 -27.50
N ASN A 299 -16.65 -9.33 -28.00
CA ASN A 299 -16.42 -10.11 -29.22
C ASN A 299 -16.78 -11.60 -29.04
N LEU A 300 -16.52 -12.18 -27.85
CA LEU A 300 -16.91 -13.54 -27.53
C LEU A 300 -18.44 -13.68 -27.45
N VAL A 301 -19.11 -12.72 -26.79
CA VAL A 301 -20.57 -12.68 -26.73
C VAL A 301 -21.19 -12.62 -28.13
N MET A 302 -20.69 -11.73 -28.99
CA MET A 302 -21.19 -11.58 -30.37
C MET A 302 -20.99 -12.86 -31.18
N ARG A 303 -19.84 -13.55 -31.04
CA ARG A 303 -19.61 -14.85 -31.69
C ARG A 303 -20.57 -15.92 -31.20
N SER A 304 -20.68 -16.05 -29.84
CA SER A 304 -21.58 -17.04 -29.22
C SER A 304 -23.05 -16.83 -29.63
N LEU A 305 -23.47 -15.56 -29.76
CA LEU A 305 -24.83 -15.26 -30.24
C LEU A 305 -25.02 -15.57 -31.73
N SER A 306 -23.99 -15.33 -32.55
CA SER A 306 -24.06 -15.65 -33.99
C SER A 306 -23.99 -17.18 -34.30
N GLU A 307 -23.61 -18.01 -33.32
CA GLU A 307 -23.60 -19.47 -33.42
C GLU A 307 -24.93 -20.09 -32.97
N LEU A 308 -25.91 -19.30 -32.54
CA LEU A 308 -27.24 -19.78 -32.13
C LEU A 308 -28.26 -19.81 -33.26
N ASP A 309 -27.91 -19.34 -34.46
CA ASP A 309 -28.69 -19.43 -35.71
C ASP A 309 -28.26 -20.69 -36.49
#